data_c3b5db2d7e2fcdf349befdb547a14d37
#
_entry.id   c3b5db2d7e2fcdf349befdb547a14d37
#
_cell.length_a   1.000
_cell.length_b   1.000
_cell.length_c   1.000
_cell.angle_alpha   90.00
_cell.angle_beta   90.00
_cell.angle_gamma   90.00
#
_symmetry.space_group_name_H-M   'P 1'
#
loop_
_entity.id
_entity.type
_entity.pdbx_description
1 polymer ?
#
loop_
_entity_poly.entity_id
_entity_poly.type
_entity_poly.pdbx_seq_one_letter_code
_entity_poly.pdbx_strand_id
1 'polypeptide(L)'
;GLANVVTLWLLYYATWKDALCVLLMRILIASMVTGQMVSFSYSLCGGLFCFVAMALLFRLLGKKHIPFISVIGALFHNLGQICIAMVILRSASILVYLPMLTISGILTGAFTGLCAWFASRRLRKDQVWFIRXSTAFRDIHAWISXTAVX
;
A
#
# COMPACT_ATOMS: atom_id res chain seq x y z
N GLY A 1 9.22 2.44 1.80
CA GLY A 1 8.40 3.65 1.81
C GLY A 1 7.82 4.01 0.44
N LEU A 2 8.65 4.03 -0.59
CA LEU A 2 8.24 4.39 -1.98
C LEU A 2 7.09 3.53 -2.51
N ALA A 3 7.04 2.28 -2.11
CA ALA A 3 5.99 1.33 -2.50
C ALA A 3 4.60 1.76 -1.98
N ASN A 4 4.55 2.47 -0.86
CA ASN A 4 3.31 2.98 -0.29
C ASN A 4 2.73 4.16 -1.10
N VAL A 5 3.57 4.87 -1.88
CA VAL A 5 3.12 5.93 -2.81
C VAL A 5 2.11 5.37 -3.81
N VAL A 6 2.44 4.21 -4.40
CA VAL A 6 1.59 3.55 -5.41
C VAL A 6 0.24 3.15 -4.80
N THR A 7 0.28 2.51 -3.61
CA THR A 7 -0.94 2.11 -2.87
C THR A 7 -1.81 3.33 -2.53
N LEU A 8 -1.19 4.39 -2.03
CA LEU A 8 -1.88 5.64 -1.66
C LEU A 8 -2.49 6.32 -2.91
N TRP A 9 -1.73 6.35 -4.01
CA TRP A 9 -2.16 6.93 -5.29
C TRP A 9 -3.36 6.16 -5.86
N LEU A 10 -3.31 4.81 -5.82
CA LEU A 10 -4.41 3.95 -6.27
C LEU A 10 -5.65 4.12 -5.38
N LEU A 11 -5.46 4.26 -4.07
CA LEU A 11 -6.55 4.52 -3.12
C LEU A 11 -7.24 5.87 -3.42
N TYR A 12 -6.47 6.83 -3.96
CA TYR A 12 -6.97 8.17 -4.32
C TYR A 12 -7.76 8.16 -5.64
N TYR A 13 -7.29 7.44 -6.66
CA TYR A 13 -7.82 7.51 -8.03
C TYR A 13 -8.64 6.27 -8.46
N ALA A 14 -8.38 5.11 -7.86
CA ALA A 14 -9.02 3.85 -8.22
C ALA A 14 -9.93 3.36 -7.07
N THR A 15 -10.22 2.07 -7.07
CA THR A 15 -11.01 1.45 -6.00
C THR A 15 -10.08 0.81 -4.95
N TRP A 16 -10.61 0.60 -3.74
CA TRP A 16 -9.89 -0.08 -2.67
C TRP A 16 -9.48 -1.52 -3.08
N LYS A 17 -10.27 -2.16 -3.93
CA LYS A 17 -10.00 -3.52 -4.46
C LYS A 17 -8.78 -3.51 -5.38
N ASP A 18 -8.69 -2.53 -6.27
CA ASP A 18 -7.56 -2.37 -7.19
C ASP A 18 -6.27 -2.09 -6.41
N ALA A 19 -6.35 -1.22 -5.39
CA ALA A 19 -5.21 -0.89 -4.52
C ALA A 19 -4.72 -2.12 -3.76
N LEU A 20 -5.64 -2.95 -3.25
CA LEU A 20 -5.32 -4.21 -2.56
C LEU A 20 -4.68 -5.22 -3.53
N CYS A 21 -5.24 -5.36 -4.73
CA CYS A 21 -4.74 -6.28 -5.76
C CYS A 21 -3.28 -5.93 -6.12
N VAL A 22 -3.01 -4.64 -6.39
CA VAL A 22 -1.66 -4.17 -6.74
C VAL A 22 -0.69 -4.36 -5.57
N LEU A 23 -1.15 -4.12 -4.33
CA LEU A 23 -0.35 -4.37 -3.13
C LEU A 23 0.08 -5.83 -3.05
N LEU A 24 -0.86 -6.76 -3.20
CA LEU A 24 -0.59 -8.20 -3.13
C LEU A 24 0.31 -8.67 -4.28
N MET A 25 0.03 -8.23 -5.50
CA MET A 25 0.86 -8.55 -6.68
C MET A 25 2.30 -8.08 -6.49
N ARG A 26 2.49 -6.85 -5.99
CA ARG A 26 3.82 -6.30 -5.70
C ARG A 26 4.56 -7.14 -4.65
N ILE A 27 3.88 -7.54 -3.56
CA ILE A 27 4.48 -8.37 -2.49
C ILE A 27 4.89 -9.72 -3.05
N LEU A 28 4.04 -10.35 -3.87
CA LEU A 28 4.34 -11.63 -4.52
C LEU A 28 5.56 -11.53 -5.43
N ILE A 29 5.58 -10.54 -6.32
CA ILE A 29 6.71 -10.33 -7.25
C ILE A 29 8.00 -10.09 -6.48
N ALA A 30 7.98 -9.22 -5.47
CA ALA A 30 9.15 -8.91 -4.63
C ALA A 30 9.65 -10.17 -3.90
N SER A 31 8.75 -11.01 -3.39
CA SER A 31 9.12 -12.24 -2.68
C SER A 31 9.70 -13.31 -3.62
N MET A 32 9.19 -13.37 -4.86
CA MET A 32 9.74 -14.27 -5.89
C MET A 32 11.16 -13.87 -6.29
N VAL A 33 11.39 -12.55 -6.40
CA VAL A 33 12.73 -12.01 -6.76
C VAL A 33 13.73 -12.23 -5.62
N THR A 34 13.33 -12.04 -4.36
CA THR A 34 14.22 -12.20 -3.21
C THR A 34 14.38 -13.66 -2.78
N GLY A 35 13.41 -14.51 -3.09
CA GLY A 35 13.42 -15.94 -2.72
C GLY A 35 13.33 -16.20 -1.22
N GLN A 36 12.92 -15.21 -0.42
CA GLN A 36 12.91 -15.30 1.05
C GLN A 36 11.47 -15.28 1.59
N MET A 37 11.03 -16.40 2.13
CA MET A 37 9.70 -16.55 2.76
C MET A 37 9.51 -15.61 3.96
N VAL A 38 10.58 -15.36 4.70
CA VAL A 38 10.57 -14.45 5.85
C VAL A 38 10.29 -13.02 5.38
N SER A 39 10.95 -12.59 4.31
CA SER A 39 10.75 -11.27 3.69
C SER A 39 9.30 -11.11 3.20
N PHE A 40 8.72 -12.16 2.63
CA PHE A 40 7.32 -12.20 2.22
C PHE A 40 6.37 -11.93 3.41
N SER A 41 6.60 -12.62 4.54
CA SER A 41 5.79 -12.48 5.76
C SER A 41 5.83 -11.05 6.31
N TYR A 42 7.02 -10.43 6.37
CA TYR A 42 7.21 -9.04 6.79
C TYR A 42 6.46 -8.07 5.88
N SER A 43 6.61 -8.25 4.57
CA SER A 43 6.00 -7.38 3.54
C SER A 43 4.48 -7.50 3.55
N LEU A 44 3.96 -8.72 3.73
CA LEU A 44 2.53 -9.01 3.75
C LEU A 44 1.87 -8.38 4.98
N CYS A 45 2.41 -8.65 6.17
CA CYS A 45 1.86 -8.13 7.42
C CYS A 45 1.95 -6.59 7.45
N GLY A 46 3.13 -6.03 7.16
CA GLY A 46 3.34 -4.58 7.10
C GLY A 46 2.45 -3.91 6.04
N GLY A 47 2.36 -4.52 4.86
CA GLY A 47 1.53 -4.03 3.76
C GLY A 47 0.05 -4.00 4.08
N LEU A 48 -0.47 -5.08 4.71
CA LEU A 48 -1.88 -5.17 5.11
C LEU A 48 -2.22 -4.16 6.21
N PHE A 49 -1.38 -4.04 7.23
CA PHE A 49 -1.55 -3.04 8.31
C PHE A 49 -1.59 -1.62 7.73
N CYS A 50 -0.63 -1.31 6.84
CA CYS A 50 -0.55 -0.04 6.13
C CYS A 50 -1.83 0.22 5.31
N PHE A 51 -2.25 -0.77 4.53
CA PHE A 51 -3.42 -0.68 3.65
C PHE A 51 -4.70 -0.39 4.44
N VAL A 52 -4.93 -1.17 5.52
CA VAL A 52 -6.12 -1.01 6.37
C VAL A 52 -6.14 0.39 7.00
N ALA A 53 -4.99 0.82 7.57
CA ALA A 53 -4.86 2.15 8.19
C ALA A 53 -5.14 3.26 7.17
N MET A 54 -4.52 3.18 5.97
CA MET A 54 -4.71 4.18 4.91
C MET A 54 -6.15 4.19 4.38
N ALA A 55 -6.76 3.01 4.16
CA ALA A 55 -8.13 2.89 3.66
C ALA A 55 -9.13 3.49 4.66
N LEU A 56 -8.94 3.20 5.94
CA LEU A 56 -9.78 3.71 7.03
C LEU A 56 -9.67 5.24 7.16
N LEU A 57 -8.44 5.75 7.21
CA LEU A 57 -8.16 7.18 7.30
C LEU A 57 -8.66 7.94 6.07
N PHE A 58 -8.52 7.34 4.90
CA PHE A 58 -8.99 7.92 3.64
C PHE A 58 -10.51 8.10 3.67
N ARG A 59 -11.21 7.12 4.25
CA ARG A 59 -12.67 7.14 4.43
C ARG A 59 -13.11 8.21 5.43
N LEU A 60 -12.32 8.41 6.51
CA LEU A 60 -12.64 9.36 7.61
C LEU A 60 -12.25 10.80 7.27
N LEU A 61 -11.04 11.02 6.73
CA LEU A 61 -10.45 12.35 6.52
C LEU A 61 -10.62 12.88 5.09
N GLY A 62 -10.97 12.00 4.15
CA GLY A 62 -11.14 12.37 2.75
C GLY A 62 -9.81 12.68 2.05
N LYS A 63 -9.91 13.25 0.86
CA LYS A 63 -8.81 13.43 -0.10
C LYS A 63 -7.86 14.60 0.22
N LYS A 64 -8.13 15.40 1.25
CA LYS A 64 -7.36 16.62 1.54
C LYS A 64 -6.06 16.36 2.30
N HIS A 65 -5.98 15.27 3.07
CA HIS A 65 -4.89 15.01 4.03
C HIS A 65 -3.94 13.88 3.58
N ILE A 66 -3.59 13.86 2.28
CA ILE A 66 -2.73 12.82 1.67
C ILE A 66 -1.40 12.62 2.44
N PRO A 67 -0.60 13.69 2.76
CA PRO A 67 0.66 13.48 3.47
C PRO A 67 0.46 12.89 4.86
N PHE A 68 -0.58 13.30 5.58
CA PHE A 68 -0.91 12.79 6.92
C PHE A 68 -1.27 11.30 6.86
N ILE A 69 -2.13 10.92 5.90
CA ILE A 69 -2.54 9.52 5.68
C ILE A 69 -1.32 8.64 5.37
N SER A 70 -0.37 9.19 4.60
CA SER A 70 0.88 8.50 4.23
C SER A 70 1.75 8.23 5.46
N VAL A 71 1.91 9.21 6.35
CA VAL A 71 2.71 9.08 7.58
C VAL A 71 2.11 7.98 8.48
N ILE A 72 0.80 8.04 8.72
CA ILE A 72 0.10 7.04 9.54
C ILE A 72 0.22 5.64 8.88
N GLY A 73 0.06 5.57 7.56
CA GLY A 73 0.26 4.34 6.80
C GLY A 73 1.64 3.74 6.99
N ALA A 74 2.69 4.57 6.94
CA ALA A 74 4.08 4.15 7.15
C ALA A 74 4.31 3.65 8.58
N LEU A 75 3.72 4.31 9.59
CA LEU A 75 3.79 3.88 10.98
C LEU A 75 3.13 2.51 11.18
N PHE A 76 1.94 2.32 10.60
CA PHE A 76 1.24 1.03 10.66
C PHE A 76 1.96 -0.07 9.88
N HIS A 77 2.66 0.29 8.80
CA HIS A 77 3.52 -0.64 8.05
C HIS A 77 4.65 -1.18 8.96
N ASN A 78 5.36 -0.27 9.64
CA ASN A 78 6.45 -0.63 10.56
C ASN A 78 5.91 -1.44 11.75
N LEU A 79 4.74 -1.06 12.28
CA LEU A 79 4.07 -1.79 13.36
C LEU A 79 3.76 -3.24 12.95
N GLY A 80 3.20 -3.42 11.74
CA GLY A 80 2.92 -4.74 11.19
C GLY A 80 4.17 -5.59 11.04
N GLN A 81 5.28 -4.98 10.61
CA GLN A 81 6.58 -5.67 10.50
C GLN A 81 7.11 -6.10 11.87
N ILE A 82 7.01 -5.25 12.90
CA ILE A 82 7.43 -5.58 14.28
C ILE A 82 6.56 -6.73 14.84
N CYS A 83 5.25 -6.68 14.60
CA CYS A 83 4.34 -7.73 15.07
C CYS A 83 4.75 -9.11 14.53
N ILE A 84 5.00 -9.22 13.23
CA ILE A 84 5.41 -10.50 12.63
C ILE A 84 6.84 -10.88 13.05
N ALA A 85 7.73 -9.89 13.26
CA ALA A 85 9.09 -10.13 13.76
C ALA A 85 9.06 -10.76 15.14
N MET A 86 8.21 -10.26 16.05
CA MET A 86 8.05 -10.82 17.40
C MET A 86 7.56 -12.27 17.35
N VAL A 87 6.63 -12.58 16.45
CA VAL A 87 6.10 -13.93 16.27
C VAL A 87 7.19 -14.89 15.76
N ILE A 88 7.93 -14.49 14.74
CA ILE A 88 8.96 -15.33 14.08
C ILE A 88 10.14 -15.57 15.06
N LEU A 89 10.60 -14.53 15.74
CA LEU A 89 11.78 -14.58 16.60
C LEU A 89 11.42 -14.98 18.05
N ARG A 90 10.13 -15.09 18.35
CA ARG A 90 9.61 -15.44 19.71
C ARG A 90 10.24 -14.58 20.81
N SER A 91 10.48 -13.29 20.52
CA SER A 91 11.14 -12.36 21.43
C SER A 91 10.50 -10.97 21.36
N ALA A 92 10.16 -10.42 22.51
CA ALA A 92 9.65 -9.06 22.65
C ALA A 92 10.77 -8.01 22.63
N SER A 93 12.04 -8.43 22.71
CA SER A 93 13.22 -7.53 22.69
C SER A 93 13.27 -6.66 21.42
N ILE A 94 12.61 -7.08 20.35
CA ILE A 94 12.52 -6.36 19.07
C ILE A 94 11.82 -5.00 19.26
N LEU A 95 10.99 -4.85 20.28
CA LEU A 95 10.29 -3.58 20.60
C LEU A 95 11.28 -2.43 20.87
N VAL A 96 12.52 -2.75 21.22
CA VAL A 96 13.60 -1.74 21.38
C VAL A 96 13.85 -0.97 20.08
N TYR A 97 13.61 -1.59 18.93
CA TYR A 97 13.77 -0.95 17.61
C TYR A 97 12.58 -0.07 17.21
N LEU A 98 11.47 -0.13 17.96
CA LEU A 98 10.23 0.60 17.64
C LEU A 98 10.43 2.11 17.54
N PRO A 99 11.15 2.79 18.47
CA PRO A 99 11.38 4.24 18.35
C PRO A 99 12.14 4.62 17.06
N MET A 100 13.16 3.84 16.70
CA MET A 100 13.95 4.07 15.49
C MET A 100 13.09 3.90 14.23
N LEU A 101 12.28 2.84 14.19
CA LEU A 101 11.36 2.57 13.08
C LEU A 101 10.25 3.63 13.00
N THR A 102 9.82 4.18 14.13
CA THR A 102 8.82 5.25 14.18
C THR A 102 9.37 6.52 13.52
N ILE A 103 10.58 6.94 13.88
CA ILE A 103 11.26 8.12 13.29
C ILE A 103 11.43 7.92 11.79
N SER A 104 11.94 6.76 11.38
CA SER A 104 12.12 6.38 9.97
C SER A 104 10.77 6.39 9.23
N GLY A 105 9.72 5.85 9.85
CA GLY A 105 8.36 5.82 9.29
C GLY A 105 7.78 7.21 9.07
N ILE A 106 7.99 8.12 10.01
CA ILE A 106 7.55 9.53 9.89
C ILE A 106 8.25 10.19 8.70
N LEU A 107 9.58 10.06 8.62
CA LEU A 107 10.39 10.66 7.56
C LEU A 107 10.00 10.11 6.18
N THR A 108 9.96 8.79 6.04
CA THR A 108 9.61 8.13 4.75
C THR A 108 8.13 8.37 4.40
N GLY A 109 7.24 8.34 5.39
CA GLY A 109 5.81 8.60 5.21
C GLY A 109 5.54 10.04 4.77
N ALA A 110 6.24 11.01 5.36
CA ALA A 110 6.17 12.42 4.96
C ALA A 110 6.65 12.60 3.52
N PHE A 111 7.82 12.03 3.20
CA PHE A 111 8.41 12.11 1.86
C PHE A 111 7.48 11.49 0.81
N THR A 112 7.00 10.26 1.05
CA THR A 112 6.11 9.54 0.13
C THR A 112 4.76 10.24 0.00
N GLY A 113 4.25 10.81 1.09
CA GLY A 113 3.01 11.59 1.10
C GLY A 113 3.13 12.87 0.30
N LEU A 114 4.26 13.57 0.41
CA LEU A 114 4.56 14.76 -0.40
C LEU A 114 4.66 14.39 -1.88
N CYS A 115 5.36 13.30 -2.22
CA CYS A 115 5.46 12.81 -3.60
C CYS A 115 4.08 12.50 -4.18
N ALA A 116 3.23 11.81 -3.41
CA ALA A 116 1.86 11.47 -3.83
C ALA A 116 1.01 12.75 -4.01
N TRP A 117 1.17 13.73 -3.13
CA TRP A 117 0.46 15.01 -3.20
C TRP A 117 0.88 15.82 -4.43
N PHE A 118 2.19 15.94 -4.68
CA PHE A 118 2.73 16.61 -5.88
C PHE A 118 2.25 15.91 -7.16
N ALA A 119 2.32 14.57 -7.20
CA ALA A 119 1.85 13.77 -8.33
C ALA A 119 0.36 14.01 -8.59
N SER A 120 -0.46 14.07 -7.53
CA SER A 120 -1.90 14.29 -7.64
C SER A 120 -2.25 15.70 -8.17
N ARG A 121 -1.39 16.70 -7.92
CA ARG A 121 -1.57 18.06 -8.43
C ARG A 121 -1.16 18.21 -9.90
N ARG A 122 -0.12 17.47 -10.31
CA ARG A 122 0.44 17.56 -11.69
C ARG A 122 -0.37 16.74 -12.68
N LEU A 123 -0.95 15.64 -12.24
CA LEU A 123 -1.76 14.78 -13.11
C LEU A 123 -3.18 15.35 -13.24
N ARG A 124 -3.46 16.00 -14.36
CA ARG A 124 -4.81 16.43 -14.74
C ARG A 124 -5.71 15.19 -14.87
N LYS A 125 -6.99 15.35 -14.55
CA LYS A 125 -8.02 14.31 -14.66
C LYS A 125 -8.06 13.66 -16.07
N ASP A 126 -7.65 14.39 -17.07
CA ASP A 126 -7.66 13.94 -18.48
C ASP A 126 -6.52 12.96 -18.81
N GLN A 127 -5.52 12.86 -17.93
CA GLN A 127 -4.36 11.97 -18.13
C GLN A 127 -4.48 10.68 -17.28
N VAL A 128 -5.64 10.40 -16.76
CA VAL A 128 -5.92 9.15 -16.05
C VAL A 128 -6.16 8.02 -17.08
N TRP A 129 -5.31 8.03 -18.07
CA TRP A 129 -5.26 7.05 -19.15
C TRP A 129 -5.01 5.64 -18.60
N PHE A 130 -4.23 5.57 -17.55
CA PHE A 130 -3.84 4.33 -16.90
C PHE A 130 -5.01 3.69 -16.14
N ILE A 131 -5.95 4.50 -15.64
CA ILE A 131 -7.14 4.01 -14.92
C ILE A 131 -8.16 3.43 -15.91
N ARG A 132 -8.17 3.93 -17.11
CA ARG A 132 -8.95 3.35 -18.21
C ARG A 132 -8.47 1.93 -18.59
N UNK A 133 -7.43 1.75 -18.32
CA UNK A 133 -6.92 0.55 -18.51
C UNK A 133 -7.33 -0.43 -17.56
N SER A 134 -7.38 -0.02 -16.41
CA SER A 134 -7.88 -0.94 -15.37
C SER A 134 -9.39 -1.20 -15.53
N THR A 135 -10.15 -0.22 -15.97
CA THR A 135 -11.57 -0.42 -16.30
C THR A 135 -11.74 -1.33 -17.53
N ALA A 136 -10.89 -1.16 -18.54
CA ALA A 136 -10.86 -2.03 -19.71
C ALA A 136 -10.50 -3.48 -19.33
N PHE A 137 -9.57 -3.65 -18.39
CA PHE A 137 -9.19 -4.97 -17.85
C PHE A 137 -10.37 -5.62 -17.10
N ARG A 138 -11.12 -4.82 -16.36
CA ARG A 138 -12.33 -5.26 -15.65
C ARG A 138 -13.44 -5.64 -16.65
N ASP A 139 -13.59 -4.88 -17.72
CA ASP A 139 -14.58 -5.13 -18.78
C ASP A 139 -14.23 -6.41 -19.56
N ILE A 140 -12.93 -6.66 -19.80
CA ILE A 140 -12.43 -7.92 -20.42
C ILE A 140 -12.73 -9.11 -19.49
N HIS A 141 -12.50 -8.95 -18.18
CA HIS A 141 -12.78 -9.99 -17.20
C HIS A 141 -14.29 -10.29 -17.12
N ALA A 142 -15.12 -9.26 -17.16
CA ALA A 142 -16.58 -9.38 -17.18
C ALA A 142 -17.05 -10.06 -18.49
N TRP A 143 -16.41 -9.73 -19.61
CA TRP A 143 -16.69 -10.35 -20.92
C TRP A 143 -16.31 -11.82 -20.92
N ILE A 144 -15.12 -12.19 -20.41
CA ILE A 144 -14.65 -13.58 -20.30
C ILE A 144 -15.59 -14.38 -19.38
N SER A 145 -15.98 -13.82 -18.27
CA SER A 145 -16.93 -14.49 -17.38
C SER A 145 -18.33 -14.66 -18.00
N UNK A 146 -18.56 -13.81 -18.82
CA UNK A 146 -19.74 -13.86 -19.48
C UNK A 146 -19.80 -14.87 -20.54
N THR A 147 -18.78 -15.08 -21.20
CA THR A 147 -18.68 -16.07 -22.27
C THR A 147 -18.36 -17.49 -21.77
N ALA A 148 -17.85 -17.63 -20.58
CA ALA A 148 -17.56 -18.92 -19.92
C ALA A 148 -18.83 -19.58 -19.33
N VAL A 149 -19.97 -18.96 -19.36
CA VAL A 149 -21.26 -19.45 -18.83
C VAL A 149 -22.30 -19.77 -19.92
N UNK A 150 -21.85 -19.38 -20.92
CA UNK A 150 -22.62 -19.69 -22.00
C UNK A 150 -22.27 -20.94 -22.64
#